data_eedc3aa72cacd61f31fbbd7067ed6fe3
#
_entry.id   eedc3aa72cacd61f31fbbd7067ed6fe3
#
_cell.length_a   1.000
_cell.length_b   1.000
_cell.length_c   1.000
_cell.angle_alpha   90.00
_cell.angle_beta   90.00
_cell.angle_gamma   90.00
#
_symmetry.space_group_name_H-M   'P 1'
#
loop_
_entity.id
_entity.type
_entity.pdbx_description
1 polymer ?
#
loop_
_entity_poly.entity_id
_entity_poly.type
_entity_poly.pdbx_seq_one_letter_code
_entity_poly.pdbx_strand_id
1 'polypeptide(L)'
;MLGILYDRRFRHLFGAQVFSLLGTGLATIALALLAYDLAQDNAGIVLGTAFAIKMVAYVGVSPLVGAFAANFPRRTMLVTLDLCRAGMVGLLPFVSEIWQVYVLVFLFQSFSAAFTPTFQAMIPDILKDEKSYTNALSLSRLAYDLESLVSPALSALFLMFISFHWLFLGTVLGFIASAVLIMSITLPVSQDKA
;
A
#
# COMPACT_ATOMS: atom_id res chain seq x y z
N MET A 1 -23.29 6.26 -3.28
CA MET A 1 -21.85 5.94 -3.12
C MET A 1 -20.98 7.20 -3.00
N LEU A 2 -20.99 8.14 -3.96
CA LEU A 2 -20.07 9.31 -3.92
C LEU A 2 -20.38 10.31 -2.78
N GLY A 3 -21.59 10.31 -2.21
CA GLY A 3 -21.96 11.19 -1.10
C GLY A 3 -21.08 11.10 0.14
N ILE A 4 -20.46 9.94 0.39
CA ILE A 4 -19.54 9.76 1.53
C ILE A 4 -18.22 10.53 1.37
N LEU A 5 -17.84 10.93 0.15
CA LEU A 5 -16.67 11.76 -0.12
C LEU A 5 -16.85 13.23 0.32
N TYR A 6 -18.08 13.65 0.68
CA TYR A 6 -18.31 14.97 1.30
C TYR A 6 -17.77 15.01 2.73
N ASP A 7 -17.66 13.87 3.42
CA ASP A 7 -16.97 13.83 4.69
C ASP A 7 -15.46 14.03 4.44
N ARG A 8 -14.92 15.13 4.98
CA ARG A 8 -13.49 15.50 4.81
C ARG A 8 -12.56 14.42 5.33
N ARG A 9 -12.91 13.74 6.42
CA ARG A 9 -12.07 12.72 7.05
C ARG A 9 -11.99 11.48 6.16
N PHE A 10 -13.16 11.02 5.68
CA PHE A 10 -13.21 9.87 4.77
C PHE A 10 -12.53 10.19 3.43
N ARG A 11 -12.71 11.38 2.89
CA ARG A 11 -12.02 11.80 1.65
C ARG A 11 -10.50 11.77 1.78
N HIS A 12 -9.94 12.20 2.92
CA HIS A 12 -8.49 12.10 3.16
C HIS A 12 -8.05 10.64 3.31
N LEU A 13 -8.83 9.81 4.02
CA LEU A 13 -8.55 8.38 4.17
C LEU A 13 -8.60 7.66 2.82
N PHE A 14 -9.62 7.91 2.02
CA PHE A 14 -9.76 7.33 0.68
C PHE A 14 -8.67 7.84 -0.28
N GLY A 15 -8.34 9.12 -0.25
CA GLY A 15 -7.21 9.68 -1.00
C GLY A 15 -5.88 9.02 -0.63
N ALA A 16 -5.64 8.79 0.66
CA ALA A 16 -4.48 8.06 1.12
C ALA A 16 -4.44 6.63 0.54
N GLN A 17 -5.56 5.93 0.54
CA GLN A 17 -5.65 4.59 -0.08
C GLN A 17 -5.31 4.64 -1.58
N VAL A 18 -5.83 5.61 -2.32
CA VAL A 18 -5.56 5.74 -3.76
C VAL A 18 -4.07 5.98 -4.02
N PHE A 19 -3.42 6.90 -3.29
CA PHE A 19 -1.98 7.13 -3.42
C PHE A 19 -1.15 5.90 -3.03
N SER A 20 -1.54 5.21 -1.96
CA SER A 20 -0.88 3.98 -1.52
C SER A 20 -1.01 2.86 -2.56
N LEU A 21 -2.18 2.69 -3.18
CA LEU A 21 -2.43 1.70 -4.22
C LEU A 21 -1.64 2.01 -5.49
N LEU A 22 -1.67 3.26 -5.97
CA LEU A 22 -0.86 3.68 -7.12
C LEU A 22 0.63 3.42 -6.88
N GLY A 23 1.12 3.75 -5.67
CA GLY A 23 2.49 3.44 -5.28
C GLY A 23 2.79 1.93 -5.35
N THR A 24 1.89 1.09 -4.82
CA THR A 24 2.05 -0.38 -4.85
C THR A 24 2.07 -0.91 -6.29
N GLY A 25 1.21 -0.38 -7.16
CA GLY A 25 1.17 -0.76 -8.56
C GLY A 25 2.44 -0.38 -9.33
N LEU A 26 2.95 0.84 -9.12
CA LEU A 26 4.24 1.27 -9.68
C LEU A 26 5.40 0.38 -9.19
N ALA A 27 5.43 0.05 -7.89
CA ALA A 27 6.42 -0.84 -7.31
C ALA A 27 6.40 -2.24 -7.94
N THR A 28 5.22 -2.77 -8.26
CA THR A 28 5.07 -4.09 -8.88
C THR A 28 5.73 -4.14 -10.26
N ILE A 29 5.53 -3.10 -11.08
CA ILE A 29 6.14 -3.00 -12.41
C ILE A 29 7.65 -2.75 -12.30
N ALA A 30 8.06 -1.84 -11.41
CA ALA A 30 9.47 -1.55 -11.18
C ALA A 30 10.23 -2.79 -10.69
N LEU A 31 9.61 -3.62 -9.82
CA LEU A 31 10.18 -4.86 -9.33
C LEU A 31 10.37 -5.90 -10.46
N ALA A 32 9.41 -5.99 -11.38
CA ALA A 32 9.52 -6.89 -12.53
C ALA A 32 10.70 -6.49 -13.43
N LEU A 33 10.90 -5.19 -13.65
CA LEU A 33 12.02 -4.67 -14.44
C LEU A 33 13.35 -4.82 -13.71
N LEU A 34 13.39 -4.62 -12.40
CA LEU A 34 14.57 -4.87 -11.58
C LEU A 34 14.96 -6.36 -11.59
N ALA A 35 13.98 -7.26 -11.49
CA ALA A 35 14.23 -8.70 -11.60
C ALA A 35 14.83 -9.07 -12.96
N TYR A 36 14.36 -8.44 -14.04
CA TYR A 36 14.91 -8.61 -15.36
C TYR A 36 16.35 -8.08 -15.45
N ASP A 37 16.61 -6.91 -14.91
CA ASP A 37 17.95 -6.28 -14.93
C ASP A 37 19.00 -7.12 -14.19
N LEU A 38 18.65 -7.70 -13.04
CA LEU A 38 19.54 -8.50 -12.20
C LEU A 38 19.69 -9.95 -12.66
N ALA A 39 18.63 -10.56 -13.18
CA ALA A 39 18.59 -12.01 -13.42
C ALA A 39 18.52 -12.40 -14.90
N GLN A 40 18.32 -11.45 -15.82
CA GLN A 40 18.24 -11.67 -17.27
C GLN A 40 17.30 -12.85 -17.61
N ASP A 41 17.83 -13.94 -18.14
CA ASP A 41 17.07 -15.14 -18.53
C ASP A 41 16.32 -15.81 -17.36
N ASN A 42 16.78 -15.60 -16.12
CA ASN A 42 16.17 -16.14 -14.90
C ASN A 42 15.16 -15.17 -14.25
N ALA A 43 14.87 -14.02 -14.86
CA ALA A 43 13.97 -13.01 -14.30
C ALA A 43 12.60 -13.56 -13.93
N GLY A 44 12.05 -14.50 -14.72
CA GLY A 44 10.78 -15.15 -14.43
C GLY A 44 10.79 -15.96 -13.13
N ILE A 45 11.90 -16.62 -12.80
CA ILE A 45 12.06 -17.38 -11.55
C ILE A 45 12.14 -16.40 -10.38
N VAL A 46 12.91 -15.31 -10.52
CA VAL A 46 13.07 -14.29 -9.48
C VAL A 46 11.72 -13.63 -9.19
N LEU A 47 10.97 -13.25 -10.23
CA LEU A 47 9.67 -12.62 -10.07
C LEU A 47 8.64 -13.60 -9.48
N GLY A 48 8.62 -14.86 -9.94
CA GLY A 48 7.75 -15.89 -9.39
C GLY A 48 8.01 -16.15 -7.90
N THR A 49 9.30 -16.19 -7.51
CA THR A 49 9.70 -16.31 -6.10
C THR A 49 9.27 -15.08 -5.29
N ALA A 50 9.42 -13.87 -5.83
CA ALA A 50 8.95 -12.64 -5.18
C ALA A 50 7.43 -12.65 -4.96
N PHE A 51 6.64 -13.16 -5.91
CA PHE A 51 5.19 -13.35 -5.74
C PHE A 51 4.85 -14.44 -4.72
N ALA A 52 5.60 -15.53 -4.66
CA ALA A 52 5.43 -16.54 -3.62
C ALA A 52 5.71 -15.96 -2.23
N ILE A 53 6.79 -15.19 -2.08
CA ILE A 53 7.12 -14.44 -0.86
C ILE A 53 5.99 -13.48 -0.46
N LYS A 54 5.41 -12.76 -1.42
CA LYS A 54 4.22 -11.92 -1.19
C LYS A 54 3.08 -12.73 -0.60
N MET A 55 2.75 -13.90 -1.16
CA MET A 55 1.66 -14.75 -0.65
C MET A 55 1.94 -15.23 0.77
N VAL A 56 3.18 -15.65 1.07
CA VAL A 56 3.60 -16.04 2.42
C VAL A 56 3.45 -14.87 3.40
N ALA A 57 3.87 -13.67 3.02
CA ALA A 57 3.72 -12.48 3.85
C ALA A 57 2.23 -12.16 4.13
N TYR A 58 1.37 -12.21 3.12
CA TYR A 58 -0.06 -11.92 3.28
C TYR A 58 -0.77 -12.97 4.15
N VAL A 59 -0.50 -14.26 3.93
CA VAL A 59 -1.12 -15.34 4.71
C VAL A 59 -0.62 -15.35 6.15
N GLY A 60 0.67 -15.08 6.37
CA GLY A 60 1.28 -15.11 7.70
C GLY A 60 1.03 -13.85 8.52
N VAL A 61 1.20 -12.65 7.90
CA VAL A 61 1.18 -11.38 8.63
C VAL A 61 -0.23 -10.82 8.81
N SER A 62 -1.10 -10.92 7.80
CA SER A 62 -2.43 -10.28 7.85
C SER A 62 -3.31 -10.75 9.03
N PRO A 63 -3.40 -12.05 9.37
CA PRO A 63 -4.16 -12.49 10.54
C PRO A 63 -3.55 -12.03 11.86
N LEU A 64 -2.21 -12.04 11.96
CA LEU A 64 -1.50 -11.60 13.16
C LEU A 64 -1.77 -10.12 13.42
N VAL A 65 -1.68 -9.30 12.39
CA VAL A 65 -1.96 -7.87 12.53
C VAL A 65 -3.42 -7.62 12.90
N GLY A 66 -4.37 -8.36 12.32
CA GLY A 66 -5.78 -8.27 12.68
C GLY A 66 -6.01 -8.48 14.20
N ALA A 67 -5.28 -9.39 14.80
CA ALA A 67 -5.35 -9.67 16.23
C ALA A 67 -4.70 -8.58 17.11
N PHE A 68 -3.60 -8.00 16.66
CA PHE A 68 -2.83 -7.01 17.44
C PHE A 68 -3.21 -5.55 17.15
N ALA A 69 -3.81 -5.25 15.98
CA ALA A 69 -4.15 -3.90 15.55
C ALA A 69 -5.10 -3.16 16.50
N ALA A 70 -5.91 -3.90 17.27
CA ALA A 70 -6.82 -3.32 18.25
C ALA A 70 -6.10 -2.58 19.42
N ASN A 71 -4.84 -2.94 19.68
CA ASN A 71 -4.06 -2.37 20.79
C ASN A 71 -3.31 -1.08 20.45
N PHE A 72 -3.28 -0.71 19.17
CA PHE A 72 -2.54 0.46 18.69
C PHE A 72 -3.46 1.51 18.06
N PRO A 73 -3.11 2.82 18.18
CA PRO A 73 -3.84 3.87 17.47
C PRO A 73 -3.77 3.63 15.96
N ARG A 74 -4.90 3.31 15.32
CA ARG A 74 -5.00 2.93 13.90
C ARG A 74 -4.35 3.95 12.97
N ARG A 75 -4.53 5.25 13.26
CA ARG A 75 -3.91 6.33 12.51
C ARG A 75 -2.38 6.25 12.52
N THR A 76 -1.78 6.13 13.71
CA THR A 76 -0.32 6.01 13.84
C THR A 76 0.19 4.76 13.15
N MET A 77 -0.52 3.64 13.29
CA MET A 77 -0.18 2.39 12.65
C MET A 77 -0.14 2.53 11.12
N LEU A 78 -1.17 3.11 10.50
CA LEU A 78 -1.21 3.33 9.06
C LEU A 78 -0.07 4.21 8.56
N VAL A 79 0.23 5.31 9.27
CA VAL A 79 1.35 6.20 8.93
C VAL A 79 2.69 5.46 9.03
N THR A 80 2.91 4.69 10.10
CA THR A 80 4.14 3.91 10.26
C THR A 80 4.30 2.87 9.16
N LEU A 81 3.21 2.16 8.81
CA LEU A 81 3.22 1.18 7.73
C LEU A 81 3.57 1.82 6.37
N ASP A 82 3.03 2.99 6.05
CA ASP A 82 3.35 3.72 4.83
C ASP A 82 4.83 4.15 4.80
N LEU A 83 5.34 4.68 5.91
CA LEU A 83 6.75 5.09 6.01
C LEU A 83 7.70 3.90 5.92
N CYS A 84 7.39 2.77 6.57
CA CYS A 84 8.16 1.54 6.44
C CYS A 84 8.16 1.03 4.98
N ARG A 85 7.00 1.03 4.32
CA ARG A 85 6.90 0.65 2.89
C ARG A 85 7.72 1.58 2.00
N ALA A 86 7.63 2.90 2.22
CA ALA A 86 8.43 3.88 1.50
C ALA A 86 9.93 3.62 1.67
N GLY A 87 10.38 3.32 2.90
CA GLY A 87 11.77 2.99 3.18
C GLY A 87 12.24 1.72 2.46
N MET A 88 11.46 0.64 2.54
CA MET A 88 11.82 -0.64 1.88
C MET A 88 11.90 -0.48 0.35
N VAL A 89 10.92 0.19 -0.25
CA VAL A 89 10.90 0.42 -1.71
C VAL A 89 12.02 1.38 -2.13
N GLY A 90 12.32 2.39 -1.30
CA GLY A 90 13.41 3.33 -1.55
C GLY A 90 14.81 2.68 -1.57
N LEU A 91 14.97 1.51 -0.96
CA LEU A 91 16.22 0.73 -0.99
C LEU A 91 16.35 -0.15 -2.25
N LEU A 92 15.24 -0.52 -2.91
CA LEU A 92 15.27 -1.43 -4.06
C LEU A 92 16.14 -0.94 -5.24
N PRO A 93 16.21 0.36 -5.58
CA PRO A 93 17.09 0.81 -6.67
C PRO A 93 18.59 0.59 -6.41
N PHE A 94 19.01 0.35 -5.17
CA PHE A 94 20.40 0.18 -4.76
C PHE A 94 20.80 -1.28 -4.56
N VAL A 95 19.89 -2.20 -4.85
CA VAL A 95 20.10 -3.64 -4.72
C VAL A 95 21.00 -4.14 -5.86
N SER A 96 21.99 -4.95 -5.51
CA SER A 96 22.91 -5.59 -6.47
C SER A 96 22.78 -7.12 -6.51
N GLU A 97 22.10 -7.71 -5.52
CA GLU A 97 21.98 -9.15 -5.36
C GLU A 97 20.52 -9.60 -5.24
N ILE A 98 20.17 -10.74 -5.85
CA ILE A 98 18.77 -11.25 -5.88
C ILE A 98 18.22 -11.52 -4.48
N TRP A 99 19.03 -12.03 -3.55
CA TRP A 99 18.59 -12.29 -2.18
C TRP A 99 18.15 -11.01 -1.45
N GLN A 100 18.78 -9.86 -1.74
CA GLN A 100 18.38 -8.56 -1.18
C GLN A 100 16.99 -8.17 -1.66
N VAL A 101 16.67 -8.43 -2.94
CA VAL A 101 15.30 -8.25 -3.49
C VAL A 101 14.30 -9.05 -2.67
N TYR A 102 14.59 -10.33 -2.39
CA TYR A 102 13.66 -11.19 -1.65
C TYR A 102 13.41 -10.70 -0.22
N VAL A 103 14.46 -10.27 0.48
CA VAL A 103 14.33 -9.71 1.83
C VAL A 103 13.50 -8.43 1.83
N LEU A 104 13.81 -7.48 0.94
CA LEU A 104 13.08 -6.22 0.85
C LEU A 104 11.63 -6.43 0.42
N VAL A 105 11.37 -7.35 -0.51
CA VAL A 105 10.00 -7.71 -0.92
C VAL A 105 9.23 -8.34 0.23
N PHE A 106 9.83 -9.24 1.00
CA PHE A 106 9.18 -9.84 2.17
C PHE A 106 8.78 -8.78 3.19
N LEU A 107 9.69 -7.87 3.55
CA LEU A 107 9.41 -6.79 4.48
C LEU A 107 8.35 -5.83 3.93
N PHE A 108 8.50 -5.37 2.70
CA PHE A 108 7.54 -4.50 2.02
C PHE A 108 6.14 -5.11 1.98
N GLN A 109 6.03 -6.39 1.61
CA GLN A 109 4.75 -7.08 1.52
C GLN A 109 4.15 -7.38 2.90
N SER A 110 4.98 -7.59 3.92
CA SER A 110 4.53 -7.74 5.31
C SER A 110 3.86 -6.45 5.82
N PHE A 111 4.46 -5.29 5.57
CA PHE A 111 3.85 -4.00 5.90
C PHE A 111 2.59 -3.73 5.06
N SER A 112 2.56 -4.14 3.79
CA SER A 112 1.39 -4.01 2.92
C SER A 112 0.24 -4.91 3.37
N ALA A 113 0.53 -6.14 3.82
CA ALA A 113 -0.45 -7.06 4.36
C ALA A 113 -1.10 -6.55 5.65
N ALA A 114 -0.36 -5.77 6.45
CA ALA A 114 -0.85 -5.11 7.65
C ALA A 114 -1.73 -3.88 7.35
N PHE A 115 -1.47 -3.18 6.26
CA PHE A 115 -2.16 -1.94 5.92
C PHE A 115 -3.65 -2.14 5.66
N THR A 116 -4.01 -3.12 4.85
CA THR A 116 -5.41 -3.35 4.42
C THR A 116 -6.37 -3.58 5.60
N PRO A 117 -6.12 -4.51 6.54
CA PRO A 117 -7.02 -4.70 7.67
C PRO A 117 -7.05 -3.48 8.60
N THR A 118 -5.92 -2.80 8.80
CA THR A 118 -5.86 -1.58 9.61
C THR A 118 -6.66 -0.43 8.98
N PHE A 119 -6.57 -0.28 7.66
CA PHE A 119 -7.36 0.70 6.90
C PHE A 119 -8.86 0.42 7.02
N GLN A 120 -9.29 -0.82 6.80
CA GLN A 120 -10.69 -1.21 6.90
C GLN A 120 -11.23 -1.01 8.32
N ALA A 121 -10.43 -1.30 9.34
CA ALA A 121 -10.78 -1.07 10.73
C ALA A 121 -10.93 0.42 11.09
N MET A 122 -10.28 1.34 10.35
CA MET A 122 -10.42 2.78 10.58
C MET A 122 -11.68 3.38 9.98
N ILE A 123 -12.32 2.73 9.00
CA ILE A 123 -13.54 3.24 8.34
C ILE A 123 -14.68 3.47 9.33
N PRO A 124 -15.04 2.52 10.22
CA PRO A 124 -16.13 2.72 11.18
C PRO A 124 -15.83 3.79 12.25
N ASP A 125 -14.57 4.13 12.49
CA ASP A 125 -14.22 5.24 13.37
C ASP A 125 -14.63 6.61 12.78
N ILE A 126 -14.74 6.67 11.44
CA ILE A 126 -15.10 7.88 10.68
C ILE A 126 -16.59 7.85 10.31
N LEU A 127 -17.06 6.72 9.77
CA LEU A 127 -18.41 6.53 9.26
C LEU A 127 -19.17 5.55 10.16
N LYS A 128 -20.00 6.07 11.04
CA LYS A 128 -20.74 5.26 12.05
C LYS A 128 -21.99 4.59 11.49
N ASP A 129 -22.52 5.08 10.36
CA ASP A 129 -23.71 4.56 9.71
C ASP A 129 -23.36 3.34 8.84
N GLU A 130 -24.12 2.25 8.98
CA GLU A 130 -23.90 0.96 8.29
C GLU A 130 -23.92 1.10 6.76
N LYS A 131 -24.85 1.92 6.25
CA LYS A 131 -24.97 2.19 4.81
C LYS A 131 -23.73 2.93 4.28
N SER A 132 -23.23 3.89 5.02
CA SER A 132 -22.02 4.65 4.68
C SER A 132 -20.77 3.75 4.76
N TYR A 133 -20.69 2.88 5.76
CA TYR A 133 -19.63 1.88 5.88
C TYR A 133 -19.60 0.92 4.68
N THR A 134 -20.76 0.36 4.30
CA THR A 134 -20.87 -0.54 3.13
C THR A 134 -20.46 0.18 1.84
N ASN A 135 -20.89 1.43 1.66
CA ASN A 135 -20.50 2.26 0.51
C ASN A 135 -18.98 2.54 0.50
N ALA A 136 -18.37 2.73 1.67
CA ALA A 136 -16.92 2.96 1.78
C ALA A 136 -16.13 1.71 1.39
N LEU A 137 -16.56 0.52 1.83
CA LEU A 137 -15.94 -0.75 1.41
C LEU A 137 -16.07 -0.98 -0.10
N SER A 138 -17.25 -0.68 -0.67
CA SER A 138 -17.46 -0.80 -2.12
C SER A 138 -16.58 0.16 -2.91
N LEU A 139 -16.41 1.40 -2.42
CA LEU A 139 -15.52 2.39 -3.04
C LEU A 139 -14.05 1.98 -2.92
N SER A 140 -13.66 1.43 -1.77
CA SER A 140 -12.31 0.86 -1.57
C SER A 140 -12.05 -0.28 -2.54
N ARG A 141 -13.01 -1.18 -2.74
CA ARG A 141 -12.89 -2.27 -3.70
C ARG A 141 -12.71 -1.75 -5.12
N LEU A 142 -13.52 -0.76 -5.51
CA LEU A 142 -13.40 -0.11 -6.81
C LEU A 142 -12.00 0.52 -7.00
N ALA A 143 -11.42 1.11 -5.94
CA ALA A 143 -10.07 1.65 -6.00
C ALA A 143 -9.01 0.56 -6.29
N TYR A 144 -9.12 -0.64 -5.69
CA TYR A 144 -8.26 -1.78 -6.01
C TYR A 144 -8.42 -2.25 -7.46
N ASP A 145 -9.66 -2.35 -7.94
CA ASP A 145 -9.95 -2.80 -9.29
C ASP A 145 -9.43 -1.77 -10.34
N LEU A 146 -9.59 -0.48 -10.07
CA LEU A 146 -9.04 0.59 -10.91
C LEU A 146 -7.51 0.63 -10.87
N GLU A 147 -6.88 0.43 -9.71
CA GLU A 147 -5.42 0.36 -9.58
C GLU A 147 -4.83 -0.70 -10.49
N SER A 148 -5.42 -1.89 -10.53
CA SER A 148 -4.94 -2.99 -11.37
C SER A 148 -4.92 -2.67 -12.87
N LEU A 149 -5.73 -1.73 -13.33
CA LEU A 149 -5.77 -1.25 -14.72
C LEU A 149 -4.91 0.01 -14.92
N VAL A 150 -5.01 0.97 -13.99
CA VAL A 150 -4.37 2.28 -14.11
C VAL A 150 -2.87 2.18 -13.89
N SER A 151 -2.41 1.37 -12.93
CA SER A 151 -0.98 1.31 -12.59
C SER A 151 -0.09 0.79 -13.72
N PRO A 152 -0.44 -0.29 -14.45
CA PRO A 152 0.33 -0.71 -15.62
C PRO A 152 0.34 0.35 -16.73
N ALA A 153 -0.81 0.99 -16.99
CA ALA A 153 -0.90 2.03 -18.01
C ALA A 153 -0.06 3.27 -17.65
N LEU A 154 -0.13 3.68 -16.38
CA LEU A 154 0.66 4.81 -15.87
C LEU A 154 2.15 4.49 -15.88
N SER A 155 2.53 3.28 -15.49
CA SER A 155 3.93 2.82 -15.53
C SER A 155 4.46 2.80 -16.97
N ALA A 156 3.69 2.29 -17.92
CA ALA A 156 4.07 2.27 -19.32
C ALA A 156 4.25 3.71 -19.87
N LEU A 157 3.36 4.63 -19.51
CA LEU A 157 3.47 6.03 -19.88
C LEU A 157 4.75 6.67 -19.32
N PHE A 158 5.06 6.44 -18.04
CA PHE A 158 6.28 6.98 -17.43
C PHE A 158 7.55 6.40 -18.07
N LEU A 159 7.57 5.10 -18.36
CA LEU A 159 8.71 4.43 -18.97
C LEU A 159 9.03 4.92 -20.39
N MET A 160 8.12 5.64 -21.06
CA MET A 160 8.42 6.31 -22.33
C MET A 160 9.38 7.50 -22.14
N PHE A 161 9.47 8.08 -20.93
CA PHE A 161 10.21 9.33 -20.67
C PHE A 161 11.31 9.15 -19.62
N ILE A 162 11.18 8.17 -18.71
CA ILE A 162 12.08 7.96 -17.58
C ILE A 162 12.49 6.49 -17.45
N SER A 163 13.64 6.22 -16.82
CA SER A 163 14.06 4.85 -16.50
C SER A 163 13.19 4.24 -15.40
N PHE A 164 13.14 2.91 -15.35
CA PHE A 164 12.33 2.20 -14.35
C PHE A 164 12.71 2.48 -12.89
N HIS A 165 13.95 2.90 -12.64
CA HIS A 165 14.40 3.30 -11.30
C HIS A 165 13.57 4.47 -10.72
N TRP A 166 13.08 5.37 -11.57
CA TRP A 166 12.23 6.48 -11.16
C TRP A 166 10.82 6.05 -10.73
N LEU A 167 10.37 4.85 -11.13
CA LEU A 167 9.10 4.30 -10.66
C LEU A 167 9.16 4.01 -9.16
N PHE A 168 10.32 3.59 -8.63
CA PHE A 168 10.50 3.43 -7.20
C PHE A 168 10.36 4.76 -6.45
N LEU A 169 10.90 5.84 -7.01
CA LEU A 169 10.70 7.18 -6.42
C LEU A 169 9.22 7.58 -6.45
N GLY A 170 8.52 7.35 -7.56
CA GLY A 170 7.07 7.56 -7.66
C GLY A 170 6.30 6.77 -6.59
N THR A 171 6.70 5.53 -6.32
CA THR A 171 6.14 4.69 -5.26
C THR A 171 6.38 5.30 -3.88
N VAL A 172 7.61 5.72 -3.59
CA VAL A 172 7.97 6.37 -2.31
C VAL A 172 7.13 7.62 -2.09
N LEU A 173 7.00 8.46 -3.12
CA LEU A 173 6.16 9.67 -3.06
C LEU A 173 4.69 9.33 -2.83
N GLY A 174 4.17 8.25 -3.43
CA GLY A 174 2.83 7.76 -3.21
C GLY A 174 2.58 7.38 -1.76
N PHE A 175 3.49 6.64 -1.12
CA PHE A 175 3.38 6.26 0.30
C PHE A 175 3.54 7.46 1.23
N ILE A 176 4.44 8.40 0.93
CA ILE A 176 4.58 9.64 1.70
C ILE A 176 3.30 10.48 1.59
N ALA A 177 2.74 10.64 0.40
CA ALA A 177 1.47 11.36 0.21
C ALA A 177 0.32 10.69 0.98
N SER A 178 0.24 9.36 0.97
CA SER A 178 -0.70 8.60 1.79
C SER A 178 -0.51 8.89 3.28
N ALA A 179 0.71 8.79 3.80
CA ALA A 179 1.02 9.07 5.20
C ALA A 179 0.63 10.49 5.62
N VAL A 180 0.93 11.50 4.79
CA VAL A 180 0.56 12.91 5.03
C VAL A 180 -0.96 13.08 5.07
N LEU A 181 -1.70 12.46 4.14
CA LEU A 181 -3.16 12.50 4.14
C LEU A 181 -3.74 11.86 5.40
N ILE A 182 -3.21 10.71 5.84
CA ILE A 182 -3.64 10.06 7.08
C ILE A 182 -3.32 10.93 8.30
N MET A 183 -2.15 11.57 8.34
CA MET A 183 -1.79 12.51 9.40
C MET A 183 -2.71 13.73 9.47
N SER A 184 -3.33 14.14 8.37
CA SER A 184 -4.28 15.24 8.33
C SER A 184 -5.68 14.90 8.86
N ILE A 185 -5.97 13.60 9.13
CA ILE A 185 -7.24 13.16 9.68
C ILE A 185 -7.28 13.42 11.18
N THR A 186 -8.22 14.22 11.63
CA THR A 186 -8.53 14.41 13.05
C THR A 186 -9.60 13.41 13.45
N LEU A 187 -9.23 12.37 14.22
CA LEU A 187 -10.20 11.44 14.80
C LEU A 187 -10.82 12.08 16.06
N PRO A 188 -12.13 11.91 16.29
CA PRO A 188 -12.70 12.23 17.57
C PRO A 188 -12.05 11.33 18.63
N VAL A 189 -11.67 11.91 19.76
CA VAL A 189 -11.17 11.15 20.90
C VAL A 189 -12.25 10.14 21.28
N SER A 190 -11.99 8.84 21.16
CA SER A 190 -12.91 7.83 21.61
C SER A 190 -13.00 7.92 23.13
N GLN A 191 -14.19 8.25 23.65
CA GLN A 191 -14.46 8.31 25.10
C GLN A 191 -14.71 6.91 25.69
N ASP A 192 -14.32 5.83 25.02
CA ASP A 192 -14.47 4.47 25.53
C ASP A 192 -13.13 3.89 25.97
N LYS A 193 -12.65 4.39 27.11
CA LYS A 193 -11.80 3.67 28.06
C LYS A 193 -12.28 4.05 29.47
N ALA A 194 -13.42 3.53 29.82
CA ALA A 194 -13.82 3.36 31.23
C ALA A 194 -14.28 1.91 31.41
#